data_a2fccace5702e80490717a17374f236b
#
_entry.id   a2fccace5702e80490717a17374f236b
#
_cell.length_a   1.000
_cell.length_b   1.000
_cell.length_c   1.000
_cell.angle_alpha   90.00
_cell.angle_beta   90.00
_cell.angle_gamma   90.00
#
_symmetry.space_group_name_H-M   'P 1'
#
loop_
_entity.id
_entity.type
_entity.pdbx_description
1 polymer ?
#
loop_
_entity_poly.entity_id
_entity_poly.type
_entity_poly.pdbx_seq_one_letter_code
_entity_poly.pdbx_strand_id
1 'polypeptide(L)'
;MSFLVQRARSTPDGLIPNKSTCFLYRQIPLQVYSYEMLFRKDQMKTISKIIDDVPVSSEIEETHVKIRKALNAPFTPNFFQVWTISPESLNGIWPVMNHILTSGRVGRKLKEMIFVAISSLRGCHYCEAAHHAFCLSIGVTPEQIDSLINSYTADTADPKDKAAIDFAVRLAKDSHSSSEQDFQTLRELGFDDEEIMEIIAMSGMGVFYTHLANATKINIDEGFIKKISE
;
A
#
# COMPACT_ATOMS: atom_id res chain seq x y z
N MET A 1 49.77 26.08 2.93
CA MET A 1 48.51 26.76 3.35
C MET A 1 47.72 25.76 4.15
N SER A 2 47.83 25.90 5.48
CA SER A 2 47.21 25.02 6.47
C SER A 2 45.73 25.37 6.66
N PHE A 3 44.83 24.44 6.63
CA PHE A 3 43.50 24.62 7.14
C PHE A 3 43.31 23.81 8.44
N LEU A 4 43.02 24.56 9.47
CA LEU A 4 42.83 24.17 10.86
C LEU A 4 41.56 23.29 10.97
N VAL A 5 41.72 22.09 11.52
CA VAL A 5 40.62 21.26 12.04
C VAL A 5 40.28 21.76 13.44
N GLN A 6 39.16 22.38 13.62
CA GLN A 6 38.61 22.69 14.95
C GLN A 6 37.97 21.45 15.55
N ARG A 7 38.62 20.97 16.63
CA ARG A 7 38.06 19.95 17.54
C ARG A 7 36.87 20.51 18.31
N ALA A 8 35.70 19.91 18.14
CA ALA A 8 34.58 20.11 19.03
C ALA A 8 34.86 19.46 20.40
N ARG A 9 34.61 20.22 21.45
CA ARG A 9 34.82 19.85 22.86
C ARG A 9 33.77 18.80 23.28
N SER A 10 34.24 17.75 23.97
CA SER A 10 33.45 16.79 24.69
C SER A 10 32.70 17.43 25.86
N THR A 11 31.39 17.24 25.96
CA THR A 11 30.62 17.43 27.19
C THR A 11 30.65 16.14 28.00
N PRO A 12 30.86 16.22 29.33
CA PRO A 12 30.74 15.07 30.20
C PRO A 12 29.27 14.88 30.55
N ASP A 13 28.75 13.71 30.39
CA ASP A 13 27.83 12.99 31.25
C ASP A 13 27.14 11.91 30.42
N GLY A 14 27.63 10.68 30.67
CA GLY A 14 27.04 9.48 30.08
C GLY A 14 25.68 9.19 30.65
N LEU A 15 24.68 9.28 29.80
CA LEU A 15 23.41 8.61 29.98
C LEU A 15 23.12 7.83 28.69
N ILE A 16 23.56 6.59 28.67
CA ILE A 16 23.11 5.59 27.72
C ILE A 16 21.62 5.36 28.02
N PRO A 17 20.68 5.58 27.10
CA PRO A 17 19.28 5.23 27.33
C PRO A 17 19.19 3.72 27.53
N ASN A 18 18.73 3.34 28.70
CA ASN A 18 18.45 1.98 29.11
C ASN A 18 17.51 1.31 28.11
N LYS A 19 17.90 0.12 27.63
CA LYS A 19 17.14 -0.73 26.70
C LYS A 19 15.76 -1.18 27.20
N SER A 20 15.30 -0.67 28.32
CA SER A 20 14.03 -1.06 28.97
C SER A 20 12.83 -0.22 28.55
N THR A 21 12.98 0.85 27.77
CA THR A 21 11.86 1.69 27.35
C THR A 21 11.25 1.29 26.01
N CYS A 22 11.77 0.29 25.34
CA CYS A 22 11.24 -0.22 24.07
C CYS A 22 10.22 -1.36 24.26
N PHE A 23 9.84 -1.69 25.51
CA PHE A 23 9.00 -2.87 25.82
C PHE A 23 7.54 -2.54 26.17
N LEU A 24 7.15 -1.27 26.15
CA LEU A 24 5.79 -0.87 26.56
C LEU A 24 4.78 -0.69 25.41
N TYR A 25 5.16 -1.00 24.17
CA TYR A 25 4.23 -0.98 23.03
C TYR A 25 3.76 -2.37 22.60
N ARG A 26 3.98 -3.40 23.38
CA ARG A 26 3.73 -4.81 23.00
C ARG A 26 2.63 -5.51 23.78
N GLN A 27 1.64 -4.80 24.31
CA GLN A 27 0.43 -5.43 24.85
C GLN A 27 -0.79 -4.51 24.68
N ILE A 28 -1.13 -4.19 23.43
CA ILE A 28 -2.52 -3.91 23.10
C ILE A 28 -3.08 -5.24 22.62
N PRO A 29 -4.08 -5.84 23.30
CA PRO A 29 -4.68 -7.07 22.84
C PRO A 29 -5.24 -6.82 21.43
N LEU A 30 -5.02 -7.78 20.53
CA LEU A 30 -5.69 -7.94 19.24
C LEU A 30 -7.20 -8.15 19.47
N GLN A 31 -7.84 -7.14 20.01
CA GLN A 31 -9.26 -7.13 20.22
C GLN A 31 -9.81 -6.10 19.24
N VAL A 32 -10.34 -6.65 18.14
CA VAL A 32 -11.36 -5.98 17.34
C VAL A 32 -11.05 -4.49 17.18
N TYR A 33 -10.35 -4.14 16.11
CA TYR A 33 -10.49 -2.79 15.59
C TYR A 33 -11.98 -2.63 15.35
N SER A 34 -12.66 -2.16 16.40
CA SER A 34 -14.08 -1.94 16.33
C SER A 34 -14.30 -1.02 15.15
N TYR A 35 -15.24 -1.37 14.31
CA TYR A 35 -15.78 -0.57 13.20
C TYR A 35 -15.92 0.91 13.56
N GLU A 36 -16.05 1.24 14.85
CA GLU A 36 -16.12 2.60 15.40
C GLU A 36 -14.84 3.43 15.21
N MET A 37 -13.66 2.81 15.03
CA MET A 37 -12.43 3.56 14.77
C MET A 37 -12.36 4.07 13.33
N LEU A 38 -13.06 3.40 12.39
CA LEU A 38 -13.23 3.83 11.00
C LEU A 38 -14.21 5.03 10.89
N PHE A 39 -15.04 5.28 11.91
CA PHE A 39 -16.11 6.27 11.89
C PHE A 39 -15.88 7.51 12.76
N ARG A 40 -14.66 7.84 13.17
CA ARG A 40 -14.45 9.13 13.83
C ARG A 40 -14.68 10.27 12.84
N LYS A 41 -15.90 10.77 12.81
CA LYS A 41 -16.35 11.94 12.02
C LYS A 41 -15.60 13.26 12.34
N ASP A 42 -14.71 13.27 13.32
CA ASP A 42 -13.98 14.46 13.78
C ASP A 42 -12.55 14.54 13.28
N GLN A 43 -12.14 13.69 12.34
CA GLN A 43 -10.77 13.71 11.86
C GLN A 43 -10.58 14.79 10.80
N MET A 44 -9.86 15.83 11.25
CA MET A 44 -9.12 16.83 10.47
C MET A 44 -9.68 17.14 9.08
N LYS A 45 -10.00 18.40 8.87
CA LYS A 45 -10.28 18.99 7.55
C LYS A 45 -9.09 18.76 6.64
N THR A 46 -9.08 17.61 6.00
CA THR A 46 -8.08 17.19 5.03
C THR A 46 -8.44 17.74 3.65
N ILE A 47 -7.52 17.56 2.72
CA ILE A 47 -7.69 17.87 1.29
C ILE A 47 -9.03 17.35 0.71
N SER A 48 -9.64 16.31 1.32
CA SER A 48 -10.94 15.77 0.89
C SER A 48 -12.08 16.79 0.84
N LYS A 49 -12.06 17.86 1.63
CA LYS A 49 -13.06 18.94 1.51
C LYS A 49 -12.82 19.88 0.32
N ILE A 50 -11.61 19.88 -0.23
CA ILE A 50 -11.27 20.72 -1.40
C ILE A 50 -11.85 20.07 -2.66
N ILE A 51 -12.09 18.75 -2.65
CA ILE A 51 -12.57 18.01 -3.83
C ILE A 51 -13.99 18.42 -4.22
N ASP A 52 -14.86 18.67 -3.23
CA ASP A 52 -16.26 18.99 -3.48
C ASP A 52 -16.44 20.30 -4.27
N ASP A 53 -15.43 21.17 -4.25
CA ASP A 53 -15.47 22.49 -4.86
C ASP A 53 -14.64 22.59 -6.16
N VAL A 54 -13.92 21.52 -6.58
CA VAL A 54 -13.10 21.55 -7.80
C VAL A 54 -13.92 21.17 -9.02
N PRO A 55 -14.07 22.07 -10.02
CA PRO A 55 -14.73 21.72 -11.27
C PRO A 55 -13.97 20.60 -11.99
N VAL A 56 -14.67 19.53 -12.32
CA VAL A 56 -14.11 18.44 -13.13
C VAL A 56 -14.17 18.85 -14.60
N SER A 57 -13.02 19.00 -15.25
CA SER A 57 -12.95 19.24 -16.70
C SER A 57 -13.34 17.97 -17.47
N SER A 58 -13.74 18.11 -18.74
CA SER A 58 -14.04 16.97 -19.60
C SER A 58 -12.86 15.99 -19.73
N GLU A 59 -11.64 16.47 -19.77
CA GLU A 59 -10.41 15.66 -19.83
C GLU A 59 -10.23 14.81 -18.56
N ILE A 60 -10.48 15.40 -17.38
CA ILE A 60 -10.40 14.69 -16.11
C ILE A 60 -11.51 13.64 -16.02
N GLU A 61 -12.73 13.97 -16.45
CA GLU A 61 -13.85 12.99 -16.46
C GLU A 61 -13.56 11.82 -17.39
N GLU A 62 -12.96 12.04 -18.56
CA GLU A 62 -12.48 10.95 -19.41
C GLU A 62 -11.47 10.04 -18.69
N THR A 63 -10.55 10.62 -17.91
CA THR A 63 -9.60 9.86 -17.10
C THR A 63 -10.33 9.07 -16.00
N HIS A 64 -11.29 9.67 -15.32
CA HIS A 64 -12.13 8.99 -14.31
C HIS A 64 -12.92 7.82 -14.93
N VAL A 65 -13.46 7.98 -16.14
CA VAL A 65 -14.12 6.88 -16.87
C VAL A 65 -13.15 5.73 -17.15
N LYS A 66 -11.93 6.04 -17.61
CA LYS A 66 -10.88 5.02 -17.83
C LYS A 66 -10.52 4.29 -16.53
N ILE A 67 -10.41 5.02 -15.41
CA ILE A 67 -10.13 4.46 -14.08
C ILE A 67 -11.22 3.49 -13.66
N ARG A 68 -12.49 3.93 -13.68
CA ARG A 68 -13.64 3.08 -13.31
C ARG A 68 -13.68 1.80 -14.14
N LYS A 69 -13.48 1.92 -15.44
CA LYS A 69 -13.47 0.76 -16.35
C LYS A 69 -12.35 -0.21 -16.06
N ALA A 70 -11.11 0.27 -15.89
CA ALA A 70 -9.94 -0.59 -15.67
C ALA A 70 -9.97 -1.29 -14.32
N LEU A 71 -10.49 -0.61 -13.29
CA LEU A 71 -10.63 -1.17 -11.94
C LEU A 71 -11.91 -2.00 -11.77
N ASN A 72 -12.81 -2.02 -12.76
CA ASN A 72 -14.15 -2.59 -12.65
C ASN A 72 -14.92 -2.03 -11.42
N ALA A 73 -14.78 -0.74 -11.18
CA ALA A 73 -15.36 -0.05 -10.03
C ALA A 73 -16.62 0.74 -10.46
N PRO A 74 -17.72 0.70 -9.69
CA PRO A 74 -18.94 1.44 -10.03
C PRO A 74 -18.83 2.96 -9.77
N PHE A 75 -17.76 3.40 -9.13
CA PHE A 75 -17.46 4.79 -8.81
C PHE A 75 -15.99 5.08 -9.03
N THR A 76 -15.62 6.37 -9.14
CA THR A 76 -14.21 6.77 -9.14
C THR A 76 -13.72 6.76 -7.69
N PRO A 77 -12.72 5.92 -7.34
CA PRO A 77 -12.21 5.88 -5.97
C PRO A 77 -11.69 7.24 -5.50
N ASN A 78 -11.96 7.58 -4.24
CA ASN A 78 -11.55 8.84 -3.60
C ASN A 78 -10.07 9.13 -3.79
N PHE A 79 -9.22 8.09 -3.84
CA PHE A 79 -7.81 8.24 -4.15
C PHE A 79 -7.59 9.01 -5.46
N PHE A 80 -8.31 8.69 -6.51
CA PHE A 80 -8.14 9.38 -7.80
C PHE A 80 -8.88 10.71 -7.84
N GLN A 81 -10.00 10.83 -7.14
CA GLN A 81 -10.72 12.08 -7.05
C GLN A 81 -9.88 13.20 -6.42
N VAL A 82 -9.10 12.90 -5.37
CA VAL A 82 -8.24 13.90 -4.72
C VAL A 82 -7.22 14.51 -5.68
N TRP A 83 -6.77 13.76 -6.68
CA TRP A 83 -5.80 14.22 -7.66
C TRP A 83 -6.42 15.06 -8.79
N THR A 84 -7.74 15.21 -8.83
CA THR A 84 -8.43 16.16 -9.72
C THR A 84 -7.91 17.60 -9.54
N ILE A 85 -7.44 17.93 -8.34
CA ILE A 85 -6.81 19.22 -8.03
C ILE A 85 -5.52 19.46 -8.82
N SER A 86 -4.83 18.39 -9.21
CA SER A 86 -3.58 18.44 -9.96
C SER A 86 -3.64 17.48 -11.15
N PRO A 87 -4.23 17.91 -12.28
CA PRO A 87 -4.40 17.06 -13.47
C PRO A 87 -3.10 16.42 -13.96
N GLU A 88 -2.00 17.16 -13.95
CA GLU A 88 -0.69 16.62 -14.34
C GLU A 88 -0.22 15.49 -13.41
N SER A 89 -0.47 15.64 -12.10
CA SER A 89 -0.16 14.55 -11.16
C SER A 89 -1.06 13.34 -11.39
N LEU A 90 -2.35 13.54 -11.64
CA LEU A 90 -3.27 12.45 -11.98
C LEU A 90 -2.83 11.71 -13.24
N ASN A 91 -2.42 12.44 -14.27
CA ASN A 91 -1.90 11.90 -15.53
C ASN A 91 -0.59 11.11 -15.34
N GLY A 92 0.21 11.42 -14.33
CA GLY A 92 1.40 10.66 -13.97
C GLY A 92 1.08 9.44 -13.09
N ILE A 93 0.17 9.60 -12.13
CA ILE A 93 -0.17 8.56 -11.15
C ILE A 93 -1.00 7.44 -11.79
N TRP A 94 -2.06 7.76 -12.53
CA TRP A 94 -2.97 6.76 -13.08
C TRP A 94 -2.30 5.73 -14.00
N PRO A 95 -1.46 6.08 -14.97
CA PRO A 95 -0.76 5.11 -15.81
C PRO A 95 0.08 4.10 -15.03
N VAL A 96 0.73 4.50 -13.96
CA VAL A 96 1.51 3.60 -13.10
C VAL A 96 0.62 2.49 -12.55
N MET A 97 -0.51 2.83 -11.93
CA MET A 97 -1.45 1.82 -11.43
C MET A 97 -2.03 0.99 -12.57
N ASN A 98 -2.46 1.65 -13.66
CA ASN A 98 -3.09 0.95 -14.78
C ASN A 98 -2.16 -0.11 -15.39
N HIS A 99 -0.88 0.20 -15.57
CA HIS A 99 0.03 -0.75 -16.20
C HIS A 99 0.58 -1.79 -15.22
N ILE A 100 0.89 -1.42 -13.98
CA ILE A 100 1.50 -2.36 -13.04
C ILE A 100 0.44 -3.28 -12.41
N LEU A 101 -0.71 -2.74 -11.99
CA LEU A 101 -1.72 -3.51 -11.28
C LEU A 101 -2.65 -4.27 -12.22
N THR A 102 -3.11 -3.65 -13.32
CA THR A 102 -4.17 -4.22 -14.15
C THR A 102 -3.69 -4.96 -15.40
N SER A 103 -2.40 -4.88 -15.70
CA SER A 103 -1.77 -5.47 -16.90
C SER A 103 -0.61 -6.39 -16.52
N GLY A 104 -0.02 -7.03 -17.52
CA GLY A 104 1.13 -7.90 -17.36
C GLY A 104 0.78 -9.38 -17.22
N ARG A 105 1.77 -10.19 -16.83
CA ARG A 105 1.68 -11.66 -16.78
C ARG A 105 1.34 -12.18 -15.41
N VAL A 106 1.77 -11.50 -14.34
CA VAL A 106 1.36 -11.82 -12.97
C VAL A 106 -0.13 -11.56 -12.82
N GLY A 107 -0.86 -12.58 -12.39
CA GLY A 107 -2.31 -12.53 -12.26
C GLY A 107 -2.79 -11.43 -11.31
N ARG A 108 -3.91 -10.78 -11.66
CA ARG A 108 -4.50 -9.70 -10.84
C ARG A 108 -4.71 -10.10 -9.40
N LYS A 109 -5.11 -11.34 -9.12
CA LYS A 109 -5.33 -11.84 -7.76
C LYS A 109 -4.07 -11.71 -6.91
N LEU A 110 -2.93 -12.19 -7.39
CA LEU A 110 -1.65 -12.10 -6.68
C LEU A 110 -1.23 -10.65 -6.48
N LYS A 111 -1.41 -9.80 -7.48
CA LYS A 111 -1.10 -8.36 -7.39
C LYS A 111 -1.93 -7.64 -6.32
N GLU A 112 -3.22 -7.93 -6.22
CA GLU A 112 -4.09 -7.38 -5.17
C GLU A 112 -3.68 -7.88 -3.78
N MET A 113 -3.35 -9.16 -3.64
CA MET A 113 -2.86 -9.74 -2.38
C MET A 113 -1.55 -9.07 -1.92
N ILE A 114 -0.60 -8.87 -2.84
CA ILE A 114 0.64 -8.12 -2.56
C ILE A 114 0.30 -6.70 -2.08
N PHE A 115 -0.66 -6.05 -2.71
CA PHE A 115 -1.03 -4.68 -2.34
C PHE A 115 -1.66 -4.61 -0.95
N VAL A 116 -2.56 -5.54 -0.59
CA VAL A 116 -3.13 -5.63 0.77
C VAL A 116 -2.02 -5.76 1.80
N ALA A 117 -1.11 -6.73 1.63
CA ALA A 117 -0.02 -6.98 2.58
C ALA A 117 0.89 -5.75 2.76
N ILE A 118 1.23 -5.05 1.67
CA ILE A 118 2.04 -3.82 1.74
C ILE A 118 1.24 -2.67 2.36
N SER A 119 -0.05 -2.56 2.09
CA SER A 119 -0.91 -1.52 2.66
C SER A 119 -0.99 -1.63 4.18
N SER A 120 -1.18 -2.84 4.69
CA SER A 120 -1.22 -3.14 6.13
C SER A 120 0.14 -2.92 6.78
N LEU A 121 1.23 -3.38 6.14
CA LEU A 121 2.60 -3.12 6.59
C LEU A 121 2.89 -1.61 6.74
N ARG A 122 2.37 -0.79 5.82
CA ARG A 122 2.59 0.65 5.77
C ARG A 122 1.58 1.45 6.59
N GLY A 123 0.61 0.79 7.23
CA GLY A 123 -0.47 1.43 7.99
C GLY A 123 -1.34 2.34 7.12
N CYS A 124 -1.60 1.95 5.88
CA CYS A 124 -2.45 2.70 4.97
C CYS A 124 -3.88 2.13 4.99
N HIS A 125 -4.71 2.64 5.90
CA HIS A 125 -6.08 2.16 6.06
C HIS A 125 -6.94 2.33 4.81
N TYR A 126 -6.74 3.42 4.06
CA TYR A 126 -7.43 3.61 2.78
C TYR A 126 -7.08 2.51 1.77
N CYS A 127 -5.77 2.30 1.55
CA CYS A 127 -5.32 1.31 0.58
C CYS A 127 -5.69 -0.11 1.01
N GLU A 128 -5.57 -0.42 2.32
CA GLU A 128 -5.99 -1.70 2.88
C GLU A 128 -7.46 -1.97 2.58
N ALA A 129 -8.37 -1.04 2.91
CA ALA A 129 -9.79 -1.20 2.66
C ALA A 129 -10.14 -1.33 1.17
N ALA A 130 -9.53 -0.51 0.31
CA ALA A 130 -9.78 -0.56 -1.13
C ALA A 130 -9.37 -1.92 -1.72
N HIS A 131 -8.14 -2.37 -1.44
CA HIS A 131 -7.61 -3.62 -1.99
C HIS A 131 -8.19 -4.86 -1.30
N HIS A 132 -8.61 -4.78 -0.03
CA HIS A 132 -9.44 -5.79 0.63
C HIS A 132 -10.76 -6.01 -0.15
N ALA A 133 -11.47 -4.93 -0.45
CA ALA A 133 -12.73 -5.02 -1.22
C ALA A 133 -12.50 -5.60 -2.63
N PHE A 134 -11.39 -5.24 -3.30
CA PHE A 134 -11.03 -5.84 -4.59
C PHE A 134 -10.69 -7.32 -4.44
N CYS A 135 -9.92 -7.72 -3.43
CA CYS A 135 -9.61 -9.13 -3.14
C CYS A 135 -10.88 -9.96 -2.97
N LEU A 136 -11.85 -9.51 -2.17
CA LEU A 136 -13.13 -10.18 -2.03
C LEU A 136 -13.87 -10.31 -3.37
N SER A 137 -13.84 -9.26 -4.20
CA SER A 137 -14.53 -9.23 -5.48
C SER A 137 -13.97 -10.20 -6.52
N ILE A 138 -12.70 -10.61 -6.35
CA ILE A 138 -12.00 -11.56 -7.25
C ILE A 138 -11.75 -12.93 -6.60
N GLY A 139 -12.44 -13.23 -5.48
CA GLY A 139 -12.46 -14.55 -4.86
C GLY A 139 -11.23 -14.90 -4.01
N VAL A 140 -10.58 -13.91 -3.40
CA VAL A 140 -9.68 -14.14 -2.27
C VAL A 140 -10.54 -14.36 -1.03
N THR A 141 -10.25 -15.41 -0.24
CA THR A 141 -11.08 -15.71 0.93
C THR A 141 -10.79 -14.73 2.08
N PRO A 142 -11.76 -14.52 2.99
CA PRO A 142 -11.55 -13.69 4.17
C PRO A 142 -10.33 -14.12 5.00
N GLU A 143 -10.12 -15.42 5.18
CA GLU A 143 -9.00 -15.97 5.94
C GLU A 143 -7.64 -15.63 5.29
N GLN A 144 -7.57 -15.70 3.96
CA GLN A 144 -6.39 -15.28 3.21
C GLN A 144 -6.11 -13.78 3.40
N ILE A 145 -7.16 -12.95 3.33
CA ILE A 145 -7.04 -11.50 3.52
C ILE A 145 -6.62 -11.19 4.95
N ASP A 146 -7.18 -11.84 5.96
CA ASP A 146 -6.80 -11.68 7.36
C ASP A 146 -5.32 -12.00 7.60
N SER A 147 -4.81 -13.03 6.96
CA SER A 147 -3.38 -13.36 7.02
C SER A 147 -2.50 -12.24 6.42
N LEU A 148 -2.90 -11.70 5.26
CA LEU A 148 -2.18 -10.59 4.63
C LEU A 148 -2.17 -9.33 5.51
N ILE A 149 -3.28 -9.05 6.18
CA ILE A 149 -3.42 -7.88 7.05
C ILE A 149 -2.63 -8.05 8.35
N ASN A 150 -2.74 -9.20 9.01
CA ASN A 150 -2.20 -9.39 10.35
C ASN A 150 -0.73 -9.86 10.35
N SER A 151 -0.31 -10.58 9.32
CA SER A 151 1.01 -11.23 9.26
C SER A 151 1.85 -10.77 8.06
N TYR A 152 1.27 -9.98 7.15
CA TYR A 152 1.91 -9.51 5.92
C TYR A 152 2.42 -10.65 5.02
N THR A 153 1.81 -11.81 5.12
CA THR A 153 2.14 -13.02 4.34
C THR A 153 0.85 -13.73 3.93
N ALA A 154 0.93 -14.62 2.95
CA ALA A 154 -0.23 -15.37 2.52
C ALA A 154 -0.40 -16.65 3.33
N ASP A 155 -1.60 -16.89 3.88
CA ASP A 155 -2.07 -18.22 4.25
C ASP A 155 -2.67 -18.87 3.00
N THR A 156 -1.81 -19.50 2.22
CA THR A 156 -2.17 -20.18 0.98
C THR A 156 -1.41 -21.48 0.85
N ALA A 157 -2.06 -22.48 0.26
CA ALA A 157 -1.44 -23.75 -0.07
C ALA A 157 -0.48 -23.65 -1.28
N ASP A 158 -0.53 -22.55 -2.04
CA ASP A 158 0.35 -22.32 -3.18
C ASP A 158 1.66 -21.65 -2.72
N PRO A 159 2.78 -22.39 -2.73
CA PRO A 159 4.09 -21.85 -2.34
C PRO A 159 4.58 -20.75 -3.29
N LYS A 160 4.11 -20.73 -4.53
CA LYS A 160 4.44 -19.71 -5.54
C LYS A 160 3.90 -18.35 -5.11
N ASP A 161 2.61 -18.25 -4.82
CA ASP A 161 1.96 -17.01 -4.38
C ASP A 161 2.57 -16.51 -3.06
N LYS A 162 2.79 -17.43 -2.11
CA LYS A 162 3.41 -17.10 -0.83
C LYS A 162 4.79 -16.47 -1.00
N ALA A 163 5.65 -17.10 -1.79
CA ALA A 163 7.01 -16.60 -2.03
C ALA A 163 7.02 -15.20 -2.68
N ALA A 164 6.12 -14.97 -3.64
CA ALA A 164 5.99 -13.68 -4.30
C ALA A 164 5.55 -12.57 -3.33
N ILE A 165 4.57 -12.86 -2.46
CA ILE A 165 4.08 -11.91 -1.45
C ILE A 165 5.18 -11.62 -0.43
N ASP A 166 5.83 -12.65 0.12
CA ASP A 166 6.90 -12.51 1.11
C ASP A 166 8.08 -11.69 0.53
N PHE A 167 8.44 -11.94 -0.74
CA PHE A 167 9.47 -11.17 -1.43
C PHE A 167 9.07 -9.70 -1.62
N ALA A 168 7.87 -9.42 -2.14
CA ALA A 168 7.38 -8.07 -2.36
C ALA A 168 7.26 -7.27 -1.04
N VAL A 169 6.77 -7.90 0.04
CA VAL A 169 6.66 -7.29 1.36
C VAL A 169 8.04 -6.98 1.94
N ARG A 170 9.01 -7.89 1.77
CA ARG A 170 10.38 -7.65 2.22
C ARG A 170 11.03 -6.49 1.47
N LEU A 171 10.85 -6.40 0.14
CA LEU A 171 11.34 -5.25 -0.64
C LEU A 171 10.66 -3.94 -0.25
N ALA A 172 9.38 -3.96 0.11
CA ALA A 172 8.67 -2.77 0.58
C ALA A 172 9.17 -2.26 1.95
N LYS A 173 9.78 -3.13 2.75
CA LYS A 173 10.47 -2.77 4.01
C LYS A 173 11.86 -2.24 3.74
N ASP A 174 12.63 -2.94 2.92
CA ASP A 174 14.01 -2.63 2.57
C ASP A 174 14.31 -3.15 1.16
N SER A 175 14.38 -2.26 0.19
CA SER A 175 14.67 -2.60 -1.21
C SER A 175 16.09 -3.14 -1.42
N HIS A 176 17.01 -2.91 -0.49
CA HIS A 176 18.37 -3.47 -0.55
C HIS A 176 18.44 -4.92 -0.06
N SER A 177 17.36 -5.46 0.50
CA SER A 177 17.32 -6.83 1.04
C SER A 177 17.24 -7.92 -0.03
N SER A 178 17.11 -7.58 -1.31
CA SER A 178 17.10 -8.57 -2.41
C SER A 178 18.46 -9.26 -2.56
N SER A 179 18.42 -10.53 -2.87
CA SER A 179 19.61 -11.38 -3.07
C SER A 179 19.45 -12.26 -4.32
N GLU A 180 20.57 -12.78 -4.83
CA GLU A 180 20.56 -13.74 -5.94
C GLU A 180 19.71 -14.99 -5.59
N GLN A 181 19.75 -15.43 -4.33
CA GLN A 181 18.96 -16.56 -3.85
C GLN A 181 17.44 -16.33 -3.99
N ASP A 182 16.98 -15.09 -3.82
CA ASP A 182 15.55 -14.76 -3.99
C ASP A 182 15.11 -14.97 -5.42
N PHE A 183 15.90 -14.49 -6.38
CA PHE A 183 15.62 -14.66 -7.80
C PHE A 183 15.65 -16.14 -8.21
N GLN A 184 16.62 -16.89 -7.67
CA GLN A 184 16.69 -18.33 -7.91
C GLN A 184 15.46 -19.04 -7.37
N THR A 185 15.06 -18.76 -6.13
CA THR A 185 13.88 -19.36 -5.48
C THR A 185 12.60 -19.07 -6.27
N LEU A 186 12.41 -17.82 -6.72
CA LEU A 186 11.23 -17.46 -7.51
C LEU A 186 11.20 -18.19 -8.86
N ARG A 187 12.35 -18.33 -9.53
CA ARG A 187 12.45 -19.11 -10.77
C ARG A 187 12.16 -20.60 -10.56
N GLU A 188 12.67 -21.19 -9.48
CA GLU A 188 12.40 -22.59 -9.10
C GLU A 188 10.93 -22.84 -8.83
N LEU A 189 10.20 -21.83 -8.34
CA LEU A 189 8.74 -21.84 -8.15
C LEU A 189 7.97 -21.54 -9.44
N GLY A 190 8.67 -21.32 -10.57
CA GLY A 190 8.06 -21.18 -11.88
C GLY A 190 7.65 -19.75 -12.26
N PHE A 191 8.26 -18.72 -11.64
CA PHE A 191 8.21 -17.37 -12.17
C PHE A 191 9.31 -17.17 -13.21
N ASP A 192 9.00 -16.54 -14.33
CA ASP A 192 10.03 -16.06 -15.25
C ASP A 192 10.54 -14.66 -14.83
N ASP A 193 11.56 -14.18 -15.54
CA ASP A 193 12.20 -12.91 -15.20
C ASP A 193 11.26 -11.71 -15.40
N GLU A 194 10.34 -11.77 -16.36
CA GLU A 194 9.33 -10.73 -16.57
C GLU A 194 8.35 -10.66 -15.39
N GLU A 195 7.85 -11.81 -14.93
CA GLU A 195 6.96 -11.91 -13.76
C GLU A 195 7.67 -11.43 -12.48
N ILE A 196 8.95 -11.76 -12.29
CA ILE A 196 9.74 -11.28 -11.15
C ILE A 196 9.88 -9.75 -11.19
N MET A 197 10.13 -9.17 -12.35
CA MET A 197 10.18 -7.72 -12.50
C MET A 197 8.82 -7.06 -12.21
N GLU A 198 7.71 -7.70 -12.58
CA GLU A 198 6.37 -7.22 -12.21
C GLU A 198 6.13 -7.27 -10.70
N ILE A 199 6.59 -8.30 -9.99
CA ILE A 199 6.49 -8.41 -8.53
C ILE A 199 7.29 -7.28 -7.86
N ILE A 200 8.50 -6.99 -8.36
CA ILE A 200 9.31 -5.86 -7.87
C ILE A 200 8.60 -4.54 -8.12
N ALA A 201 8.03 -4.35 -9.31
CA ALA A 201 7.26 -3.15 -9.65
C ALA A 201 6.03 -3.00 -8.76
N MET A 202 5.32 -4.10 -8.43
CA MET A 202 4.20 -4.11 -7.49
C MET A 202 4.63 -3.67 -6.09
N SER A 203 5.80 -4.13 -5.60
CA SER A 203 6.33 -3.69 -4.32
C SER A 203 6.57 -2.18 -4.29
N GLY A 204 7.28 -1.64 -5.30
CA GLY A 204 7.54 -0.20 -5.42
C GLY A 204 6.26 0.62 -5.56
N MET A 205 5.31 0.13 -6.35
CA MET A 205 4.00 0.75 -6.51
C MET A 205 3.24 0.78 -5.18
N GLY A 206 3.22 -0.30 -4.42
CA GLY A 206 2.57 -0.37 -3.11
C GLY A 206 3.14 0.69 -2.15
N VAL A 207 4.46 0.86 -2.10
CA VAL A 207 5.11 1.91 -1.31
C VAL A 207 4.70 3.30 -1.77
N PHE A 208 4.72 3.56 -3.08
CA PHE A 208 4.36 4.84 -3.67
C PHE A 208 2.91 5.24 -3.37
N TYR A 209 1.95 4.36 -3.63
CA TYR A 209 0.52 4.67 -3.43
C TYR A 209 0.14 4.80 -1.96
N THR A 210 0.69 3.96 -1.09
CA THR A 210 0.45 4.09 0.36
C THR A 210 1.02 5.39 0.92
N HIS A 211 2.17 5.85 0.39
CA HIS A 211 2.71 7.17 0.73
C HIS A 211 1.74 8.30 0.35
N LEU A 212 1.24 8.28 -0.89
CA LEU A 212 0.32 9.31 -1.39
C LEU A 212 -1.00 9.33 -0.60
N ALA A 213 -1.59 8.16 -0.36
CA ALA A 213 -2.85 8.04 0.39
C ALA A 213 -2.69 8.49 1.85
N ASN A 214 -1.61 8.07 2.52
CA ASN A 214 -1.33 8.48 3.89
C ASN A 214 -1.08 9.99 4.02
N ALA A 215 -0.38 10.58 3.04
CA ALA A 215 -0.08 12.01 3.02
C ALA A 215 -1.32 12.87 2.78
N THR A 216 -2.26 12.41 1.95
CA THR A 216 -3.49 13.14 1.62
C THR A 216 -4.63 12.90 2.61
N LYS A 217 -4.50 11.90 3.51
CA LYS A 217 -5.53 11.57 4.52
C LYS A 217 -6.93 11.39 3.93
N ILE A 218 -7.03 10.78 2.78
CA ILE A 218 -8.30 10.54 2.09
C ILE A 218 -9.21 9.63 2.90
N ASN A 219 -10.52 9.88 2.82
CA ASN A 219 -11.52 9.02 3.42
C ASN A 219 -11.71 7.73 2.62
N ILE A 220 -11.99 6.64 3.31
CA ILE A 220 -12.34 5.38 2.66
C ILE A 220 -13.69 5.55 1.95
N ASP A 221 -13.80 5.05 0.72
CA ASP A 221 -15.04 5.06 -0.03
C ASP A 221 -16.11 4.19 0.64
N GLU A 222 -17.33 4.69 0.73
CA GLU A 222 -18.47 3.95 1.29
C GLU A 222 -18.69 2.61 0.56
N GLY A 223 -18.44 2.58 -0.76
CA GLY A 223 -18.56 1.36 -1.56
C GLY A 223 -17.57 0.26 -1.13
N PHE A 224 -16.35 0.60 -0.71
CA PHE A 224 -15.40 -0.37 -0.18
C PHE A 224 -15.83 -0.87 1.21
N ILE A 225 -16.27 0.04 2.09
CA ILE A 225 -16.78 -0.32 3.42
C ILE A 225 -17.95 -1.28 3.31
N LYS A 226 -18.91 -0.99 2.41
CA LYS A 226 -20.05 -1.86 2.16
C LYS A 226 -19.61 -3.25 1.71
N LYS A 227 -18.68 -3.32 0.75
CA LYS A 227 -18.18 -4.60 0.20
C LYS A 227 -17.49 -5.47 1.24
N ILE A 228 -16.77 -4.88 2.17
CA ILE A 228 -16.10 -5.60 3.27
C ILE A 228 -17.11 -6.12 4.30
N SER A 229 -18.27 -5.48 4.42
CA SER A 229 -19.30 -5.80 5.42
C SER A 229 -20.30 -6.88 4.95
N GLU A 230 -20.27 -7.24 3.66
CA GLU A 230 -21.09 -8.32 3.06
C GLU A 230 -20.56 -9.70 3.39
#